data_a3dce239ba996cf56489dd27a704c6e9
#
_entry.id   a3dce239ba996cf56489dd27a704c6e9
#
_cell.length_a   1.000
_cell.length_b   1.000
_cell.length_c   1.000
_cell.angle_alpha   90.00
_cell.angle_beta   90.00
_cell.angle_gamma   90.00
#
_symmetry.space_group_name_H-M   'P 1'
#
loop_
_entity.id
_entity.type
_entity.pdbx_description
1 polymer ?
#
loop_
_entity_poly.entity_id
_entity_poly.type
_entity_poly.pdbx_seq_one_letter_code
_entity_poly.pdbx_strand_id
1 'polypeptide(L)'
;VITKNVKNIVAVKEASGNISQVAELAALADGCIDIYSGNDDQVVPLLSLGGVGVISVLSNVMPKLTHDMVMSYLNGDVKLSRQLQLSVMNLNKALFCEVNPIPVKEALNMMGWNAGAVRSPLCEMEPQHKELLRKELAAMKLI
;
A
#
# COMPACT_ATOMS: atom_id res chain seq x y z
N VAL A 1 -26.59 6.91 1.81
CA VAL A 1 -25.12 6.93 1.88
C VAL A 1 -24.68 8.28 2.41
N ILE A 2 -23.84 8.31 3.46
CA ILE A 2 -23.40 9.54 4.16
C ILE A 2 -22.79 10.56 3.20
N THR A 3 -22.01 10.10 2.23
CA THR A 3 -21.29 10.93 1.25
C THR A 3 -22.20 11.80 0.38
N LYS A 4 -23.42 11.36 0.05
CA LYS A 4 -24.38 12.18 -0.73
C LYS A 4 -24.88 13.40 0.04
N ASN A 5 -24.79 13.37 1.37
CA ASN A 5 -25.32 14.41 2.26
C ASN A 5 -24.24 15.26 2.94
N VAL A 6 -22.95 14.86 2.83
CA VAL A 6 -21.82 15.51 3.51
C VAL A 6 -20.77 15.92 2.46
N LYS A 7 -20.81 17.19 2.08
CA LYS A 7 -20.02 17.73 0.94
C LYS A 7 -18.50 17.71 1.13
N ASN A 8 -18.00 17.63 2.36
CA ASN A 8 -16.57 17.62 2.67
C ASN A 8 -15.98 16.20 2.78
N ILE A 9 -16.78 15.14 2.59
CA ILE A 9 -16.27 13.77 2.45
C ILE A 9 -16.15 13.48 0.96
N VAL A 10 -14.94 13.54 0.43
CA VAL A 10 -14.65 13.44 -1.01
C VAL A 10 -13.96 12.14 -1.41
N ALA A 11 -13.44 11.39 -0.44
CA ALA A 11 -12.74 10.14 -0.70
C ALA A 11 -12.83 9.17 0.47
N VAL A 12 -12.50 7.90 0.21
CA VAL A 12 -12.34 6.86 1.21
C VAL A 12 -11.05 6.08 0.98
N LYS A 13 -10.32 5.77 2.06
CA LYS A 13 -9.26 4.75 2.07
C LYS A 13 -9.88 3.42 2.43
N GLU A 14 -9.90 2.50 1.49
CA GLU A 14 -10.39 1.13 1.67
C GLU A 14 -9.22 0.21 1.98
N ALA A 15 -9.24 -0.43 3.15
CA ALA A 15 -8.14 -1.23 3.68
C ALA A 15 -8.60 -2.55 4.33
N SER A 16 -9.76 -3.07 3.91
CA SER A 16 -10.31 -4.32 4.45
C SER A 16 -9.53 -5.57 4.00
N GLY A 17 -8.81 -5.47 2.88
CA GLY A 17 -8.20 -6.63 2.23
C GLY A 17 -9.21 -7.55 1.53
N ASN A 18 -10.48 -7.17 1.49
CA ASN A 18 -11.57 -7.95 0.90
C ASN A 18 -12.04 -7.31 -0.41
N ILE A 19 -11.61 -7.87 -1.54
CA ILE A 19 -11.93 -7.32 -2.86
C ILE A 19 -13.45 -7.31 -3.17
N SER A 20 -14.22 -8.21 -2.58
CA SER A 20 -15.68 -8.20 -2.71
C SER A 20 -16.29 -6.98 -2.03
N GLN A 21 -15.78 -6.61 -0.84
CA GLN A 21 -16.18 -5.38 -0.16
C GLN A 21 -15.79 -4.13 -0.96
N VAL A 22 -14.62 -4.15 -1.60
CA VAL A 22 -14.19 -3.06 -2.51
C VAL A 22 -15.20 -2.89 -3.65
N ALA A 23 -15.62 -4.01 -4.28
CA ALA A 23 -16.60 -3.98 -5.36
C ALA A 23 -17.97 -3.44 -4.89
N GLU A 24 -18.44 -3.88 -3.73
CA GLU A 24 -19.67 -3.36 -3.11
C GLU A 24 -19.57 -1.86 -2.82
N LEU A 25 -18.43 -1.42 -2.27
CA LEU A 25 -18.18 -0.02 -1.99
C LEU A 25 -18.19 0.81 -3.28
N ALA A 26 -17.53 0.34 -4.34
CA ALA A 26 -17.49 1.02 -5.63
C ALA A 26 -18.90 1.15 -6.24
N ALA A 27 -19.70 0.09 -6.18
CA ALA A 27 -21.10 0.11 -6.64
C ALA A 27 -21.96 1.08 -5.83
N LEU A 28 -21.80 1.12 -4.50
CA LEU A 28 -22.55 2.03 -3.63
C LEU A 28 -22.10 3.48 -3.76
N ALA A 29 -20.82 3.71 -4.01
CA ALA A 29 -20.25 5.05 -4.20
C ALA A 29 -20.74 5.67 -5.51
N ASP A 30 -20.94 4.88 -6.56
CA ASP A 30 -21.49 5.30 -7.85
C ASP A 30 -20.81 6.58 -8.38
N GLY A 31 -19.48 6.65 -8.25
CA GLY A 31 -18.68 7.80 -8.66
C GLY A 31 -18.80 9.06 -7.78
N CYS A 32 -19.52 8.99 -6.65
CA CYS A 32 -19.72 10.16 -5.78
C CYS A 32 -18.51 10.50 -4.91
N ILE A 33 -17.57 9.59 -4.73
CA ILE A 33 -16.33 9.76 -3.96
C ILE A 33 -15.19 8.98 -4.60
N ASP A 34 -13.97 9.45 -4.39
CA ASP A 34 -12.77 8.74 -4.79
C ASP A 34 -12.48 7.56 -3.86
N ILE A 35 -12.01 6.44 -4.41
CA ILE A 35 -11.63 5.26 -3.64
C ILE A 35 -10.12 5.05 -3.77
N TYR A 36 -9.42 5.07 -2.63
CA TYR A 36 -7.99 4.77 -2.54
C TYR A 36 -7.76 3.42 -1.88
N SER A 37 -6.85 2.62 -2.42
CA SER A 37 -6.42 1.41 -1.74
C SER A 37 -5.65 1.75 -0.46
N GLY A 38 -5.93 1.03 0.61
CA GLY A 38 -5.12 1.01 1.82
C GLY A 38 -4.21 -0.21 1.89
N ASN A 39 -4.32 -1.10 0.90
CA ASN A 39 -3.59 -2.37 0.81
C ASN A 39 -2.66 -2.34 -0.39
N ASP A 40 -1.34 -2.35 -0.16
CA ASP A 40 -0.32 -2.30 -1.21
C ASP A 40 -0.32 -3.52 -2.14
N ASP A 41 -0.82 -4.65 -1.68
CA ASP A 41 -0.98 -5.88 -2.47
C ASP A 41 -2.24 -5.91 -3.34
N GLN A 42 -3.15 -4.92 -3.19
CA GLN A 42 -4.43 -4.85 -3.90
C GLN A 42 -4.62 -3.55 -4.70
N VAL A 43 -3.54 -2.83 -5.01
CA VAL A 43 -3.62 -1.56 -5.75
C VAL A 43 -4.25 -1.76 -7.12
N VAL A 44 -3.68 -2.65 -7.94
CA VAL A 44 -4.18 -2.90 -9.30
C VAL A 44 -5.59 -3.48 -9.32
N PRO A 45 -5.96 -4.48 -8.50
CA PRO A 45 -7.34 -4.91 -8.35
C PRO A 45 -8.33 -3.78 -8.02
N LEU A 46 -7.96 -2.90 -7.09
CA LEU A 46 -8.83 -1.78 -6.71
C LEU A 46 -8.93 -0.74 -7.83
N LEU A 47 -7.84 -0.44 -8.54
CA LEU A 47 -7.87 0.44 -9.71
C LEU A 47 -8.81 -0.11 -10.80
N SER A 48 -8.89 -1.45 -10.96
CA SER A 48 -9.80 -2.08 -11.93
C SER A 48 -11.29 -1.92 -11.59
N LEU A 49 -11.59 -1.59 -10.33
CA LEU A 49 -12.94 -1.29 -9.84
C LEU A 49 -13.24 0.21 -9.77
N GLY A 50 -12.43 1.04 -10.42
CA GLY A 50 -12.64 2.48 -10.46
C GLY A 50 -11.92 3.27 -9.35
N GLY A 51 -11.00 2.64 -8.63
CA GLY A 51 -10.14 3.35 -7.69
C GLY A 51 -9.19 4.33 -8.38
N VAL A 52 -8.73 5.34 -7.64
CA VAL A 52 -7.91 6.42 -8.19
C VAL A 52 -6.46 6.43 -7.69
N GLY A 53 -6.12 5.56 -6.72
CA GLY A 53 -4.76 5.52 -6.17
C GLY A 53 -4.62 4.64 -4.94
N VAL A 54 -3.55 4.88 -4.20
CA VAL A 54 -3.20 4.15 -2.98
C VAL A 54 -2.69 5.08 -1.88
N ILE A 55 -3.06 4.80 -0.64
CA ILE A 55 -2.46 5.38 0.58
C ILE A 55 -1.59 4.28 1.18
N SER A 56 -0.32 4.28 0.82
CA SER A 56 0.59 3.15 0.77
C SER A 56 1.61 3.14 1.92
N VAL A 57 1.96 1.97 2.40
CA VAL A 57 3.15 1.70 3.22
C VAL A 57 4.38 1.52 2.32
N LEU A 58 4.24 0.77 1.23
CA LEU A 58 5.30 0.52 0.24
C LEU A 58 5.91 1.81 -0.31
N SER A 59 5.10 2.86 -0.50
CA SER A 59 5.57 4.15 -1.03
C SER A 59 6.62 4.85 -0.15
N ASN A 60 6.74 4.48 1.12
CA ASN A 60 7.80 5.00 1.99
C ASN A 60 9.19 4.46 1.60
N VAL A 61 9.26 3.25 1.08
CA VAL A 61 10.53 2.60 0.69
C VAL A 61 10.74 2.57 -0.82
N MET A 62 9.66 2.56 -1.62
CA MET A 62 9.69 2.54 -3.09
C MET A 62 8.69 3.54 -3.70
N PRO A 63 8.84 4.85 -3.45
CA PRO A 63 7.87 5.87 -3.90
C PRO A 63 7.70 5.89 -5.42
N LYS A 64 8.80 5.82 -6.17
CA LYS A 64 8.76 5.85 -7.64
C LYS A 64 8.01 4.65 -8.21
N LEU A 65 8.30 3.43 -7.73
CA LEU A 65 7.63 2.22 -8.21
C LEU A 65 6.13 2.27 -7.90
N THR A 66 5.75 2.72 -6.71
CA THR A 66 4.34 2.85 -6.31
C THR A 66 3.62 3.88 -7.18
N HIS A 67 4.24 5.02 -7.45
CA HIS A 67 3.72 6.03 -8.39
C HIS A 67 3.55 5.44 -9.79
N ASP A 68 4.60 4.83 -10.33
CA ASP A 68 4.59 4.27 -11.68
C ASP A 68 3.54 3.16 -11.83
N MET A 69 3.33 2.34 -10.80
CA MET A 69 2.29 1.32 -10.76
C MET A 69 0.89 1.92 -10.96
N VAL A 70 0.56 2.96 -10.19
CA VAL A 70 -0.74 3.63 -10.28
C VAL A 70 -0.88 4.36 -11.61
N MET A 71 0.11 5.18 -11.98
CA MET A 71 0.04 6.02 -13.18
C MET A 71 0.04 5.20 -14.46
N SER A 72 0.77 4.08 -14.52
CA SER A 72 0.69 3.17 -15.68
C SER A 72 -0.73 2.65 -15.88
N TYR A 73 -1.40 2.26 -14.79
CA TYR A 73 -2.80 1.81 -14.88
C TYR A 73 -3.71 2.91 -15.40
N LEU A 74 -3.66 4.09 -14.79
CA LEU A 74 -4.52 5.23 -15.14
C LEU A 74 -4.28 5.75 -16.57
N ASN A 75 -3.05 5.57 -17.07
CA ASN A 75 -2.68 5.93 -18.46
C ASN A 75 -2.95 4.79 -19.46
N GLY A 76 -3.54 3.67 -19.04
CA GLY A 76 -3.93 2.56 -19.91
C GLY A 76 -2.88 1.46 -20.08
N ASP A 77 -1.67 1.59 -19.53
CA ASP A 77 -0.67 0.52 -19.53
C ASP A 77 -0.89 -0.44 -18.35
N VAL A 78 -2.01 -1.16 -18.42
CA VAL A 78 -2.39 -2.15 -17.39
C VAL A 78 -1.36 -3.28 -17.29
N LYS A 79 -0.67 -3.59 -18.39
CA LYS A 79 0.36 -4.64 -18.38
C LYS A 79 1.55 -4.26 -17.49
N LEU A 80 2.07 -3.05 -17.66
CA LEU A 80 3.17 -2.55 -16.82
C LEU A 80 2.74 -2.42 -15.36
N SER A 81 1.58 -1.84 -15.10
CA SER A 81 1.03 -1.71 -13.75
C SER A 81 0.95 -3.05 -13.03
N ARG A 82 0.42 -4.08 -13.69
CA ARG A 82 0.37 -5.45 -13.17
C ARG A 82 1.76 -6.03 -12.90
N GLN A 83 2.73 -5.80 -13.79
CA GLN A 83 4.11 -6.28 -13.60
C GLN A 83 4.73 -5.64 -12.35
N LEU A 84 4.56 -4.33 -12.17
CA LEU A 84 5.05 -3.60 -11.00
C LEU A 84 4.39 -4.12 -9.71
N GLN A 85 3.06 -4.30 -9.69
CA GLN A 85 2.34 -4.87 -8.56
C GLN A 85 2.91 -6.23 -8.15
N LEU A 86 3.07 -7.13 -9.12
CA LEU A 86 3.52 -8.50 -8.85
C LEU A 86 4.99 -8.56 -8.42
N SER A 87 5.83 -7.62 -8.88
CA SER A 87 7.25 -7.58 -8.53
C SER A 87 7.52 -7.27 -7.05
N VAL A 88 6.58 -6.65 -6.35
CA VAL A 88 6.74 -6.21 -4.95
C VAL A 88 5.99 -7.07 -3.94
N MET A 89 5.36 -8.18 -4.35
CA MET A 89 4.50 -8.97 -3.47
C MET A 89 5.24 -9.53 -2.25
N ASN A 90 6.49 -9.96 -2.40
CA ASN A 90 7.28 -10.47 -1.27
C ASN A 90 7.68 -9.35 -0.31
N LEU A 91 8.12 -8.21 -0.84
CA LEU A 91 8.40 -7.04 -0.02
C LEU A 91 7.16 -6.55 0.73
N ASN A 92 6.00 -6.52 0.07
CA ASN A 92 4.73 -6.19 0.74
C ASN A 92 4.44 -7.13 1.91
N LYS A 93 4.61 -8.44 1.73
CA LYS A 93 4.45 -9.41 2.84
C LYS A 93 5.41 -9.13 4.00
N ALA A 94 6.66 -8.76 3.71
CA ALA A 94 7.63 -8.42 4.74
C ALA A 94 7.29 -7.08 5.44
N LEU A 95 6.76 -6.10 4.72
CA LEU A 95 6.33 -4.81 5.30
C LEU A 95 5.06 -4.93 6.18
N PHE A 96 4.33 -6.02 6.07
CA PHE A 96 3.11 -6.29 6.85
C PHE A 96 3.20 -7.56 7.71
N CYS A 97 4.41 -8.12 7.93
CA CYS A 97 4.59 -9.30 8.78
C CYS A 97 4.38 -9.02 10.27
N GLU A 98 4.43 -7.76 10.67
CA GLU A 98 4.03 -7.26 11.99
C GLU A 98 3.15 -6.02 11.85
N VAL A 99 2.65 -5.53 12.99
CA VAL A 99 1.78 -4.35 13.04
C VAL A 99 2.48 -3.13 12.43
N ASN A 100 1.85 -2.50 11.44
CA ASN A 100 2.31 -1.23 10.88
C ASN A 100 2.27 -0.13 11.98
N PRO A 101 3.30 0.71 12.16
CA PRO A 101 4.43 0.96 11.25
C PRO A 101 5.75 0.26 11.64
N ILE A 102 5.74 -0.83 12.40
CA ILE A 102 6.98 -1.48 12.87
C ILE A 102 7.88 -1.86 11.69
N PRO A 103 7.43 -2.68 10.69
CA PRO A 103 8.31 -3.10 9.61
C PRO A 103 8.78 -1.96 8.70
N VAL A 104 7.93 -1.00 8.37
CA VAL A 104 8.31 0.10 7.47
C VAL A 104 9.34 1.04 8.11
N LYS A 105 9.25 1.29 9.41
CA LYS A 105 10.26 2.10 10.12
C LYS A 105 11.59 1.35 10.18
N GLU A 106 11.57 0.06 10.44
CA GLU A 106 12.77 -0.78 10.41
C GLU A 106 13.38 -0.83 9.02
N ALA A 107 12.57 -0.96 7.96
CA ALA A 107 13.02 -0.89 6.57
C ALA A 107 13.77 0.42 6.28
N LEU A 108 13.18 1.55 6.64
CA LEU A 108 13.81 2.86 6.46
C LEU A 108 15.12 2.99 7.23
N ASN A 109 15.19 2.49 8.47
CA ASN A 109 16.44 2.47 9.25
C ASN A 109 17.51 1.59 8.56
N MET A 110 17.14 0.41 8.04
CA MET A 110 18.06 -0.46 7.27
C MET A 110 18.55 0.20 5.98
N MET A 111 17.72 1.04 5.35
CA MET A 111 18.06 1.83 4.15
C MET A 111 18.93 3.08 4.47
N GLY A 112 19.26 3.31 5.75
CA GLY A 112 20.06 4.46 6.19
C GLY A 112 19.26 5.74 6.45
N TRP A 113 17.93 5.70 6.41
CA TRP A 113 17.07 6.80 6.82
C TRP A 113 16.85 6.73 8.34
N ASN A 114 17.10 7.80 9.06
CA ASN A 114 16.90 7.83 10.50
C ASN A 114 15.38 7.99 10.84
N ALA A 115 14.61 6.93 10.64
CA ALA A 115 13.18 6.91 10.98
C ALA A 115 12.92 6.76 12.50
N GLY A 116 13.97 6.42 13.26
CA GLY A 116 13.92 6.27 14.71
C GLY A 116 13.11 5.04 15.19
N ALA A 117 12.94 4.96 16.50
CA ALA A 117 12.17 3.88 17.13
C ALA A 117 10.66 4.09 17.02
N VAL A 118 9.90 3.03 17.26
CA VAL A 118 8.45 3.11 17.45
C VAL A 118 8.10 3.58 18.86
N ARG A 119 6.90 4.15 19.04
CA ARG A 119 6.40 4.57 20.35
C ARG A 119 5.55 3.47 20.98
N SER A 120 5.53 3.40 22.32
CA SER A 120 4.58 2.54 23.04
C SER A 120 3.13 2.80 22.57
N PRO A 121 2.29 1.79 22.48
CA PRO A 121 2.46 0.40 22.91
C PRO A 121 3.23 -0.51 21.94
N LEU A 122 3.72 0.02 20.82
CA LEU A 122 4.51 -0.76 19.87
C LEU A 122 5.91 -1.04 20.43
N CYS A 123 6.48 -2.17 20.03
CA CYS A 123 7.81 -2.63 20.42
C CYS A 123 8.73 -2.78 19.20
N GLU A 124 9.99 -3.09 19.44
CA GLU A 124 10.92 -3.41 18.36
C GLU A 124 10.47 -4.66 17.60
N MET A 125 10.81 -4.67 16.31
CA MET A 125 10.56 -5.79 15.42
C MET A 125 11.30 -7.05 15.86
N GLU A 126 10.64 -8.20 15.78
CA GLU A 126 11.21 -9.50 16.11
C GLU A 126 12.44 -9.81 15.22
N PRO A 127 13.52 -10.42 15.79
CA PRO A 127 14.74 -10.67 15.03
C PRO A 127 14.53 -11.48 13.74
N GLN A 128 13.67 -12.50 13.78
CA GLN A 128 13.35 -13.32 12.62
C GLN A 128 12.66 -12.51 11.49
N HIS A 129 11.82 -11.54 11.84
CA HIS A 129 11.15 -10.68 10.89
C HIS A 129 12.08 -9.58 10.35
N LYS A 130 13.03 -9.09 11.17
CA LYS A 130 14.10 -8.20 10.71
C LYS A 130 14.94 -8.89 9.60
N GLU A 131 15.27 -10.17 9.77
CA GLU A 131 16.01 -10.92 8.76
C GLU A 131 15.20 -11.15 7.48
N LEU A 132 13.91 -11.48 7.60
CA LEU A 132 12.99 -11.56 6.46
C LEU A 132 12.96 -10.23 5.69
N LEU A 133 12.76 -9.13 6.40
CA LEU A 133 12.69 -7.80 5.80
C LEU A 133 14.01 -7.41 5.11
N ARG A 134 15.15 -7.66 5.76
CA ARG A 134 16.49 -7.42 5.18
C ARG A 134 16.69 -8.17 3.87
N LYS A 135 16.30 -9.44 3.82
CA LYS A 135 16.38 -10.27 2.61
C LYS A 135 15.57 -9.67 1.46
N GLU A 136 14.34 -9.24 1.73
CA GLU A 136 13.47 -8.67 0.69
C GLU A 136 13.94 -7.28 0.25
N LEU A 137 14.47 -6.44 1.15
CA LEU A 137 15.07 -5.15 0.79
C LEU A 137 16.31 -5.35 -0.10
N ALA A 138 17.18 -6.33 0.24
CA ALA A 138 18.35 -6.66 -0.58
C ALA A 138 17.95 -7.21 -1.97
N ALA A 139 16.93 -8.05 -2.06
CA ALA A 139 16.39 -8.57 -3.32
C ALA A 139 15.90 -7.43 -4.24
N MET A 140 15.35 -6.36 -3.63
CA MET A 140 14.92 -5.15 -4.34
C MET A 140 16.04 -4.12 -4.55
N LYS A 141 17.28 -4.42 -4.12
CA LYS A 141 18.47 -3.52 -4.20
C LYS A 141 18.28 -2.19 -3.48
N LEU A 142 17.58 -2.22 -2.36
CA LEU A 142 17.34 -1.06 -1.51
C LEU A 142 18.38 -0.93 -0.39
N ILE A 143 19.12 -2.01 -0.14
CA ILE A 143 20.27 -2.08 0.77
C ILE A 143 21.36 -2.95 0.16
#